data_139e475f467425e369a251f217ac089b
#
_entry.id   139e475f467425e369a251f217ac089b
#
_cell.length_a   1.000
_cell.length_b   1.000
_cell.length_c   1.000
_cell.angle_alpha   90.00
_cell.angle_beta   90.00
_cell.angle_gamma   90.00
#
_symmetry.space_group_name_H-M   'P 1'
#
loop_
_entity.id
_entity.type
_entity.pdbx_description
1 polymer ?
#
loop_
_entity_poly.entity_id
_entity_poly.type
_entity_poly.pdbx_seq_one_letter_code
_entity_poly.pdbx_strand_id
1 'polypeptide(L)'
;DWGLGLGLMNPVNVIQGNQNSSGAYSIGAGVWKGKTGLSFLASQETSYIDFKTAFDVSDSFSVALNAHIADFKDGGDDYQTIPLGGDVFLHEGFTSISAYPQFKTSDNLSWGMRLEYMMFDMGAFFVEDGLNVFSPTLTANYTVGALTIKPELRLDAASEDVFYDNDAAAAGGLTAFNLAAVYSF
;
A
#
# COMPACT_ATOMS: atom_id res chain seq x y z
N ASP A 1 1.78 21.32 -17.67
CA ASP A 1 2.57 20.54 -18.64
C ASP A 1 2.40 19.05 -18.35
N TRP A 2 2.52 18.22 -19.39
CA TRP A 2 2.53 16.78 -19.28
C TRP A 2 3.96 16.29 -19.04
N GLY A 3 4.11 15.25 -18.20
CA GLY A 3 5.34 14.50 -18.05
C GLY A 3 5.16 13.06 -18.52
N LEU A 4 6.22 12.50 -19.12
CA LEU A 4 6.32 11.11 -19.53
C LEU A 4 7.62 10.54 -18.97
N GLY A 5 7.55 9.37 -18.37
CA GLY A 5 8.68 8.62 -17.86
C GLY A 5 8.74 7.22 -18.45
N LEU A 6 9.94 6.79 -18.80
CA LEU A 6 10.27 5.42 -19.16
C LEU A 6 11.44 4.96 -18.31
N GLY A 7 11.40 3.74 -17.80
CA GLY A 7 12.43 3.19 -16.94
C GLY A 7 12.72 1.73 -17.24
N LEU A 8 13.97 1.36 -17.06
CA LEU A 8 14.42 -0.01 -16.98
C LEU A 8 15.05 -0.20 -15.60
N MET A 9 14.63 -1.20 -14.88
CA MET A 9 15.07 -1.42 -13.50
C MET A 9 15.23 -2.91 -13.20
N ASN A 10 15.78 -3.23 -12.05
CA ASN A 10 15.83 -4.60 -11.55
C ASN A 10 14.42 -5.18 -11.41
N PRO A 11 14.27 -6.51 -11.41
CA PRO A 11 12.99 -7.15 -11.11
C PRO A 11 12.41 -6.61 -9.79
N VAL A 12 11.08 -6.60 -9.70
CA VAL A 12 10.38 -6.19 -8.48
C VAL A 12 10.88 -7.02 -7.29
N ASN A 13 11.10 -6.36 -6.15
CA ASN A 13 11.62 -6.94 -4.91
C ASN A 13 13.09 -7.42 -4.93
N VAL A 14 13.87 -7.10 -5.96
CA VAL A 14 15.31 -7.40 -6.01
C VAL A 14 16.12 -6.13 -5.73
N ILE A 15 16.80 -6.10 -4.58
CA ILE A 15 17.59 -4.93 -4.13
C ILE A 15 18.96 -4.86 -4.82
N GLN A 16 19.56 -6.01 -5.13
CA GLN A 16 20.86 -6.10 -5.79
C GLN A 16 20.70 -6.72 -7.16
N GLY A 17 21.34 -6.11 -8.16
CA GLY A 17 21.19 -6.44 -9.56
C GLY A 17 21.12 -7.91 -9.87
N ASN A 18 20.20 -8.25 -10.70
CA ASN A 18 19.88 -9.54 -11.30
C ASN A 18 20.46 -10.78 -10.59
N GLN A 19 19.92 -11.12 -9.44
CA GLN A 19 20.27 -12.36 -8.71
C GLN A 19 19.53 -13.60 -9.25
N ASN A 20 18.52 -13.38 -10.09
CA ASN A 20 17.79 -14.46 -10.73
C ASN A 20 18.55 -14.91 -11.98
N SER A 21 18.71 -16.21 -12.11
CA SER A 21 19.33 -16.86 -13.27
C SER A 21 18.62 -16.56 -14.61
N SER A 22 17.41 -16.00 -14.55
CA SER A 22 16.56 -15.68 -15.70
C SER A 22 16.94 -14.39 -16.45
N GLY A 23 17.79 -13.52 -15.89
CA GLY A 23 18.15 -12.25 -16.54
C GLY A 23 17.00 -11.24 -16.65
N ALA A 24 15.96 -11.39 -15.84
CA ALA A 24 14.73 -10.58 -15.95
C ALA A 24 14.97 -9.13 -15.52
N TYR A 25 14.37 -8.20 -16.24
CA TYR A 25 14.30 -6.78 -15.93
C TYR A 25 12.85 -6.34 -15.84
N SER A 26 12.57 -5.30 -15.06
CA SER A 26 11.28 -4.61 -15.09
C SER A 26 11.33 -3.43 -16.02
N ILE A 27 10.28 -3.25 -16.78
CA ILE A 27 10.07 -2.07 -17.64
C ILE A 27 8.97 -1.23 -17.01
N GLY A 28 9.26 0.03 -16.76
CA GLY A 28 8.31 0.99 -16.22
C GLY A 28 7.97 2.08 -17.23
N ALA A 29 6.72 2.51 -17.25
CA ALA A 29 6.25 3.68 -17.98
C ALA A 29 5.28 4.48 -17.11
N GLY A 30 5.30 5.80 -17.25
CA GLY A 30 4.37 6.65 -16.52
C GLY A 30 4.06 7.92 -17.28
N VAL A 31 2.83 8.41 -17.12
CA VAL A 31 2.38 9.70 -17.62
C VAL A 31 1.73 10.47 -16.46
N TRP A 32 2.01 11.78 -16.41
CA TRP A 32 1.41 12.61 -15.35
C TRP A 32 1.14 14.02 -15.83
N LYS A 33 0.18 14.65 -15.17
CA LYS A 33 -0.13 16.08 -15.32
C LYS A 33 -0.51 16.65 -13.95
N GLY A 34 0.29 17.60 -13.44
CA GLY A 34 0.09 18.14 -12.11
C GLY A 34 0.13 17.05 -11.03
N LYS A 35 -0.93 16.94 -10.25
CA LYS A 35 -1.07 15.95 -9.17
C LYS A 35 -1.63 14.59 -9.64
N THR A 36 -2.00 14.46 -10.92
CA THR A 36 -2.58 13.22 -11.48
C THR A 36 -1.54 12.46 -12.28
N GLY A 37 -1.44 11.17 -12.04
CA GLY A 37 -0.51 10.29 -12.74
C GLY A 37 -1.06 8.87 -12.90
N LEU A 38 -0.63 8.23 -13.99
CA LEU A 38 -0.81 6.82 -14.26
C LEU A 38 0.56 6.23 -14.54
N SER A 39 0.89 5.15 -13.89
CA SER A 39 2.13 4.42 -14.11
C SER A 39 1.88 2.93 -14.30
N PHE A 40 2.77 2.32 -15.03
CA PHE A 40 2.78 0.90 -15.33
C PHE A 40 4.17 0.35 -15.09
N LEU A 41 4.27 -0.81 -14.49
CA LEU A 41 5.49 -1.57 -14.30
C LEU A 41 5.22 -3.02 -14.69
N ALA A 42 6.10 -3.62 -15.47
CA ALA A 42 6.01 -5.03 -15.82
C ALA A 42 7.37 -5.72 -15.74
N SER A 43 7.38 -6.93 -15.26
CA SER A 43 8.47 -7.90 -15.30
C SER A 43 7.98 -9.22 -15.90
N GLN A 44 8.80 -10.25 -15.91
CA GLN A 44 8.36 -11.59 -16.34
C GLN A 44 7.24 -12.16 -15.46
N GLU A 45 7.30 -11.88 -14.15
CA GLU A 45 6.46 -12.55 -13.14
C GLU A 45 5.41 -11.60 -12.56
N THR A 46 5.54 -10.29 -12.76
CA THR A 46 4.65 -9.32 -12.13
C THR A 46 4.34 -8.16 -13.04
N SER A 47 3.11 -7.65 -12.95
CA SER A 47 2.73 -6.38 -13.53
C SER A 47 1.98 -5.52 -12.51
N TYR A 48 2.16 -4.19 -12.61
CA TYR A 48 1.52 -3.21 -11.76
C TYR A 48 0.96 -2.07 -12.59
N ILE A 49 -0.25 -1.64 -12.24
CA ILE A 49 -0.84 -0.38 -12.69
C ILE A 49 -1.13 0.46 -11.46
N ASP A 50 -0.65 1.68 -11.44
CA ASP A 50 -0.89 2.63 -10.36
C ASP A 50 -1.48 3.92 -10.91
N PHE A 51 -2.62 4.33 -10.37
CA PHE A 51 -3.25 5.61 -10.63
C PHE A 51 -3.26 6.44 -9.36
N LYS A 52 -2.86 7.70 -9.45
CA LYS A 52 -2.91 8.65 -8.34
C LYS A 52 -3.41 10.00 -8.79
N THR A 53 -4.13 10.68 -7.90
CA THR A 53 -4.55 12.06 -8.10
C THR A 53 -4.74 12.76 -6.77
N ALA A 54 -4.75 14.09 -6.76
CA ALA A 54 -5.06 14.87 -5.58
C ALA A 54 -5.78 16.17 -5.96
N PHE A 55 -6.69 16.60 -5.09
CA PHE A 55 -7.52 17.79 -5.25
C PHE A 55 -7.45 18.65 -4.00
N ASP A 56 -7.22 19.93 -4.17
CA ASP A 56 -7.45 20.93 -3.14
C ASP A 56 -8.91 21.39 -3.28
N VAL A 57 -9.76 20.95 -2.35
CA VAL A 57 -11.21 21.25 -2.36
C VAL A 57 -11.46 22.64 -1.79
N SER A 58 -10.66 23.02 -0.78
CA SER A 58 -10.63 24.36 -0.19
C SER A 58 -9.26 24.62 0.44
N ASP A 59 -9.05 25.82 0.99
CA ASP A 59 -7.81 26.18 1.71
C ASP A 59 -7.55 25.29 2.95
N SER A 60 -8.58 24.64 3.48
CA SER A 60 -8.49 23.79 4.67
C SER A 60 -8.79 22.31 4.41
N PHE A 61 -9.18 21.93 3.19
CA PHE A 61 -9.52 20.55 2.87
C PHE A 61 -8.96 20.12 1.53
N SER A 62 -8.25 18.99 1.54
CA SER A 62 -7.76 18.32 0.34
C SER A 62 -8.02 16.82 0.39
N VAL A 63 -8.08 16.19 -0.77
CA VAL A 63 -8.23 14.74 -0.91
C VAL A 63 -7.23 14.25 -1.94
N ALA A 64 -6.47 13.20 -1.59
CA ALA A 64 -5.75 12.41 -2.58
C ALA A 64 -6.41 11.03 -2.73
N LEU A 65 -6.32 10.48 -3.94
CA LEU A 65 -6.81 9.16 -4.29
C LEU A 65 -5.66 8.36 -4.91
N ASN A 66 -5.62 7.08 -4.60
CA ASN A 66 -4.75 6.10 -5.25
C ASN A 66 -5.54 4.84 -5.55
N ALA A 67 -5.31 4.26 -6.72
CA ALA A 67 -5.80 2.94 -7.10
C ALA A 67 -4.65 2.13 -7.69
N HIS A 68 -4.50 0.89 -7.25
CA HIS A 68 -3.40 0.03 -7.61
C HIS A 68 -3.93 -1.35 -7.99
N ILE A 69 -3.42 -1.90 -9.09
CA ILE A 69 -3.66 -3.27 -9.52
C ILE A 69 -2.29 -3.94 -9.67
N ALA A 70 -2.11 -5.06 -9.00
CA ALA A 70 -0.96 -5.92 -9.13
C ALA A 70 -1.42 -7.30 -9.61
N ASP A 71 -0.74 -7.82 -10.61
CA ASP A 71 -0.92 -9.17 -11.14
C ASP A 71 0.41 -9.91 -11.02
N PHE A 72 0.40 -11.05 -10.34
CA PHE A 72 1.53 -11.94 -10.18
C PHE A 72 1.28 -13.16 -11.06
N LYS A 73 1.89 -13.15 -12.23
CA LYS A 73 1.82 -14.28 -13.16
C LYS A 73 2.39 -15.50 -12.48
N ASP A 74 1.70 -16.62 -12.62
CA ASP A 74 2.03 -17.94 -12.08
C ASP A 74 3.41 -17.98 -11.42
N GLY A 75 3.42 -17.97 -10.10
CA GLY A 75 4.67 -18.00 -9.39
C GLY A 75 5.47 -19.14 -9.95
N GLY A 76 6.44 -18.84 -10.81
CA GLY A 76 7.30 -19.86 -11.36
C GLY A 76 7.83 -20.68 -10.20
N ASP A 77 8.14 -21.94 -10.43
CA ASP A 77 8.63 -22.93 -9.46
C ASP A 77 9.74 -22.44 -8.49
N ASP A 78 10.15 -21.17 -8.60
CA ASP A 78 11.22 -20.51 -7.86
C ASP A 78 10.78 -19.64 -6.68
N TYR A 79 9.48 -19.37 -6.44
CA TYR A 79 9.04 -18.82 -5.17
C TYR A 79 9.00 -19.92 -4.12
N GLN A 80 10.17 -20.21 -3.65
CA GLN A 80 10.50 -21.22 -2.68
C GLN A 80 9.61 -21.14 -1.46
N THR A 81 8.85 -22.20 -1.24
CA THR A 81 8.39 -22.67 0.05
C THR A 81 9.25 -22.12 1.19
N ILE A 82 8.69 -21.18 1.96
CA ILE A 82 9.25 -20.93 3.28
C ILE A 82 9.13 -22.26 4.02
N PRO A 83 10.21 -22.83 4.58
CA PRO A 83 10.19 -24.16 5.18
C PRO A 83 9.51 -24.11 6.55
N LEU A 84 8.21 -23.80 6.58
CA LEU A 84 7.37 -23.83 7.78
C LEU A 84 6.36 -24.99 7.75
N GLY A 85 6.49 -25.92 6.79
CA GLY A 85 5.78 -27.19 6.81
C GLY A 85 4.29 -27.11 6.45
N GLY A 86 3.87 -26.14 5.64
CA GLY A 86 2.53 -26.05 5.07
C GLY A 86 2.59 -25.63 3.61
N ASP A 87 1.55 -25.94 2.84
CA ASP A 87 1.40 -25.43 1.48
C ASP A 87 1.28 -23.90 1.56
N VAL A 88 2.24 -23.18 0.98
CA VAL A 88 2.19 -21.72 0.87
C VAL A 88 1.42 -21.41 -0.40
N PHE A 89 0.18 -20.93 -0.28
CA PHE A 89 -0.55 -20.38 -1.41
C PHE A 89 0.09 -19.05 -1.79
N LEU A 90 0.56 -18.95 -3.02
CA LEU A 90 1.02 -17.70 -3.60
C LEU A 90 -0.20 -16.94 -4.11
N HIS A 91 -0.39 -15.71 -3.68
CA HIS A 91 -1.50 -14.91 -4.19
C HIS A 91 -1.24 -14.50 -5.65
N GLU A 92 -2.28 -14.54 -6.46
CA GLU A 92 -2.22 -14.22 -7.90
C GLU A 92 -2.14 -12.72 -8.16
N GLY A 93 -2.47 -11.91 -7.18
CA GLY A 93 -2.43 -10.45 -7.29
C GLY A 93 -3.27 -9.75 -6.23
N PHE A 94 -3.41 -8.44 -6.39
CA PHE A 94 -4.34 -7.66 -5.59
C PHE A 94 -4.79 -6.40 -6.31
N THR A 95 -5.95 -5.91 -5.91
CA THR A 95 -6.44 -4.58 -6.27
C THR A 95 -6.62 -3.76 -5.00
N SER A 96 -6.18 -2.50 -5.00
CA SER A 96 -6.43 -1.59 -3.89
C SER A 96 -6.97 -0.25 -4.35
N ILE A 97 -7.80 0.35 -3.51
CA ILE A 97 -8.24 1.73 -3.65
C ILE A 97 -8.07 2.44 -2.32
N SER A 98 -7.48 3.62 -2.34
CA SER A 98 -7.24 4.41 -1.14
C SER A 98 -7.66 5.86 -1.33
N ALA A 99 -8.26 6.44 -0.28
CA ALA A 99 -8.55 7.85 -0.20
C ALA A 99 -7.85 8.47 1.01
N TYR A 100 -7.32 9.67 0.82
CA TYR A 100 -6.53 10.40 1.83
C TYR A 100 -7.13 11.80 2.04
N PRO A 101 -8.29 11.94 2.70
CA PRO A 101 -8.81 13.23 3.10
C PRO A 101 -7.93 13.87 4.18
N GLN A 102 -7.66 15.17 4.03
CA GLN A 102 -6.87 15.96 4.96
C GLN A 102 -7.59 17.26 5.30
N PHE A 103 -7.65 17.58 6.60
CA PHE A 103 -8.31 18.77 7.12
C PHE A 103 -7.33 19.60 7.96
N LYS A 104 -7.17 20.86 7.62
CA LYS A 104 -6.50 21.85 8.45
C LYS A 104 -7.53 22.52 9.35
N THR A 105 -7.48 22.23 10.65
CA THR A 105 -8.42 22.79 11.65
C THR A 105 -7.91 24.12 12.19
N SER A 106 -6.58 24.27 12.33
CA SER A 106 -5.91 25.50 12.74
C SER A 106 -4.49 25.51 12.19
N ASP A 107 -3.73 26.57 12.50
CA ASP A 107 -2.30 26.65 12.11
C ASP A 107 -1.45 25.56 12.77
N ASN A 108 -1.90 25.05 13.91
CA ASN A 108 -1.15 24.08 14.72
C ASN A 108 -1.73 22.66 14.64
N LEU A 109 -2.96 22.49 14.09
CA LEU A 109 -3.65 21.20 14.10
C LEU A 109 -4.20 20.86 12.73
N SER A 110 -3.81 19.72 12.22
CA SER A 110 -4.45 19.10 11.04
C SER A 110 -4.75 17.62 11.30
N TRP A 111 -5.73 17.12 10.55
CA TRP A 111 -6.15 15.73 10.58
C TRP A 111 -5.93 15.11 9.22
N GLY A 112 -5.40 13.92 9.20
CA GLY A 112 -5.32 13.07 8.03
C GLY A 112 -6.07 11.77 8.27
N MET A 113 -6.79 11.31 7.25
CA MET A 113 -7.34 9.96 7.22
C MET A 113 -6.74 9.20 6.06
N ARG A 114 -6.61 7.89 6.21
CA ARG A 114 -6.41 6.95 5.11
C ARG A 114 -7.56 5.96 5.17
N LEU A 115 -8.30 5.87 4.09
CA LEU A 115 -9.35 4.88 3.89
C LEU A 115 -8.85 3.95 2.78
N GLU A 116 -8.44 2.76 3.13
CA GLU A 116 -7.87 1.79 2.19
C GLU A 116 -8.73 0.54 2.15
N TYR A 117 -9.05 0.09 0.94
CA TYR A 117 -9.69 -1.18 0.69
C TYR A 117 -8.82 -1.99 -0.25
N MET A 118 -8.42 -3.16 0.18
CA MET A 118 -7.60 -4.11 -0.59
C MET A 118 -8.39 -5.39 -0.83
N MET A 119 -8.35 -5.86 -2.06
CA MET A 119 -8.87 -7.14 -2.50
C MET A 119 -7.68 -7.96 -2.98
N PHE A 120 -7.35 -8.99 -2.24
CA PHE A 120 -6.35 -9.98 -2.63
C PHE A 120 -7.04 -11.10 -3.39
N ASP A 121 -6.45 -11.51 -4.49
CA ASP A 121 -6.83 -12.70 -5.22
C ASP A 121 -6.49 -13.96 -4.41
N MET A 122 -6.74 -15.14 -4.96
CA MET A 122 -6.51 -16.41 -4.26
C MET A 122 -5.11 -16.51 -3.65
N GLY A 123 -5.00 -17.23 -2.55
CA GLY A 123 -3.74 -17.59 -1.92
C GLY A 123 -3.13 -16.53 -1.00
N ALA A 124 -3.76 -15.35 -0.81
CA ALA A 124 -3.24 -14.36 0.13
C ALA A 124 -3.43 -14.80 1.58
N PHE A 125 -2.38 -14.64 2.39
CA PHE A 125 -2.43 -14.91 3.84
C PHE A 125 -2.97 -16.31 4.21
N PHE A 126 -2.71 -17.32 3.39
CA PHE A 126 -3.20 -18.70 3.55
C PHE A 126 -4.72 -18.86 3.39
N VAL A 127 -5.38 -17.93 2.73
CA VAL A 127 -6.81 -17.98 2.40
C VAL A 127 -6.96 -18.37 0.92
N GLU A 128 -7.61 -19.52 0.65
CA GLU A 128 -7.73 -20.05 -0.72
C GLU A 128 -8.63 -19.19 -1.62
N ASP A 129 -9.73 -18.67 -1.07
CA ASP A 129 -10.78 -17.98 -1.84
C ASP A 129 -10.55 -16.47 -2.01
N GLY A 130 -9.35 -15.99 -1.62
CA GLY A 130 -9.04 -14.57 -1.62
C GLY A 130 -9.43 -13.88 -0.31
N LEU A 131 -9.00 -12.62 -0.16
CA LEU A 131 -9.12 -11.86 1.07
C LEU A 131 -9.44 -10.40 0.77
N ASN A 132 -10.41 -9.84 1.46
CA ASN A 132 -10.68 -8.41 1.45
C ASN A 132 -10.28 -7.78 2.78
N VAL A 133 -9.61 -6.64 2.75
CA VAL A 133 -9.21 -5.91 3.96
C VAL A 133 -9.60 -4.45 3.82
N PHE A 134 -10.35 -3.93 4.79
CA PHE A 134 -10.62 -2.50 4.93
C PHE A 134 -9.82 -1.94 6.10
N SER A 135 -8.97 -0.92 5.83
CA SER A 135 -8.01 -0.37 6.78
C SER A 135 -8.16 1.15 6.94
N PRO A 136 -9.17 1.65 7.69
CA PRO A 136 -9.27 3.05 8.03
C PRO A 136 -8.20 3.43 9.07
N THR A 137 -7.54 4.56 8.84
CA THR A 137 -6.55 5.15 9.73
C THR A 137 -6.88 6.62 9.96
N LEU A 138 -6.82 7.08 11.19
CA LEU A 138 -6.97 8.50 11.57
C LEU A 138 -5.70 8.99 12.26
N THR A 139 -5.11 10.06 11.74
CA THR A 139 -3.90 10.68 12.28
C THR A 139 -4.17 12.15 12.60
N ALA A 140 -3.86 12.61 13.82
CA ALA A 140 -3.75 14.03 14.10
C ALA A 140 -2.27 14.47 13.94
N ASN A 141 -2.07 15.70 13.45
CA ASN A 141 -0.75 16.35 13.41
C ASN A 141 -0.84 17.63 14.23
N TYR A 142 -0.27 17.61 15.42
CA TYR A 142 -0.21 18.77 16.31
C TYR A 142 1.21 19.33 16.36
N THR A 143 1.38 20.55 15.86
CA THR A 143 2.71 21.19 15.71
C THR A 143 2.87 22.33 16.70
N VAL A 144 3.96 22.33 17.46
CA VAL A 144 4.38 23.40 18.37
C VAL A 144 5.83 23.74 18.09
N GLY A 145 6.07 24.90 17.49
CA GLY A 145 7.41 25.28 17.05
C GLY A 145 7.94 24.26 16.02
N ALA A 146 9.08 23.67 16.33
CA ALA A 146 9.73 22.66 15.48
C ALA A 146 9.27 21.21 15.76
N LEU A 147 8.42 21.00 16.76
CA LEU A 147 7.94 19.67 17.17
C LEU A 147 6.53 19.39 16.60
N THR A 148 6.35 18.27 15.94
CA THR A 148 5.04 17.75 15.55
C THR A 148 4.78 16.43 16.27
N ILE A 149 3.68 16.35 17.02
CA ILE A 149 3.20 15.12 17.68
C ILE A 149 2.10 14.52 16.82
N LYS A 150 2.16 13.23 16.56
CA LYS A 150 1.29 12.51 15.64
C LYS A 150 0.71 11.25 16.29
N PRO A 151 -0.37 11.35 17.07
CA PRO A 151 -1.17 10.19 17.46
C PRO A 151 -1.91 9.64 16.23
N GLU A 152 -1.95 8.33 16.11
CA GLU A 152 -2.60 7.61 15.02
C GLU A 152 -3.37 6.41 15.56
N LEU A 153 -4.60 6.25 15.08
CA LEU A 153 -5.42 5.06 15.31
C LEU A 153 -5.68 4.40 13.97
N ARG A 154 -5.35 3.11 13.88
CA ARG A 154 -5.64 2.25 12.73
C ARG A 154 -6.54 1.12 13.15
N LEU A 155 -7.52 0.82 12.30
CA LEU A 155 -8.37 -0.35 12.39
C LEU A 155 -8.17 -1.15 11.10
N ASP A 156 -8.08 -2.47 11.22
CA ASP A 156 -8.09 -3.37 10.09
C ASP A 156 -9.27 -4.34 10.27
N ALA A 157 -10.06 -4.51 9.22
CA ALA A 157 -11.16 -5.46 9.16
C ALA A 157 -11.01 -6.31 7.90
N ALA A 158 -10.82 -7.60 8.10
CA ALA A 158 -10.67 -8.58 7.02
C ALA A 158 -11.96 -9.39 6.83
N SER A 159 -12.15 -9.95 5.63
CA SER A 159 -13.27 -10.87 5.36
C SER A 159 -13.09 -12.24 6.02
N GLU A 160 -11.87 -12.56 6.42
CA GLU A 160 -11.49 -13.82 7.05
C GLU A 160 -10.66 -13.58 8.32
N ASP A 161 -10.54 -14.57 9.18
CA ASP A 161 -9.80 -14.50 10.44
C ASP A 161 -8.28 -14.63 10.21
N VAL A 162 -7.65 -13.58 9.69
CA VAL A 162 -6.22 -13.55 9.37
C VAL A 162 -5.35 -12.83 10.41
N PHE A 163 -5.96 -12.24 11.42
CA PHE A 163 -5.27 -11.62 12.55
C PHE A 163 -5.34 -12.51 13.78
N TYR A 164 -4.67 -12.11 14.84
CA TYR A 164 -4.76 -12.76 16.16
C TYR A 164 -5.15 -11.72 17.20
N ASP A 165 -6.07 -12.12 18.07
CA ASP A 165 -6.43 -11.34 19.26
C ASP A 165 -5.41 -11.48 20.40
N ASN A 166 -5.68 -10.85 21.55
CA ASN A 166 -4.78 -10.88 22.71
C ASN A 166 -4.65 -12.28 23.36
N ASP A 167 -5.57 -13.18 23.08
CA ASP A 167 -5.56 -14.56 23.55
C ASP A 167 -4.96 -15.52 22.51
N ALA A 168 -4.36 -14.97 21.44
CA ALA A 168 -3.85 -15.69 20.28
C ALA A 168 -4.90 -16.52 19.54
N ALA A 169 -6.17 -16.16 19.64
CA ALA A 169 -7.22 -16.70 18.82
C ALA A 169 -7.32 -15.96 17.48
N ALA A 170 -7.68 -16.68 16.42
CA ALA A 170 -7.87 -16.10 15.12
C ALA A 170 -9.00 -15.05 15.14
N ALA A 171 -8.80 -13.93 14.44
CA ALA A 171 -9.71 -12.79 14.44
C ALA A 171 -9.73 -12.10 13.06
N GLY A 172 -10.91 -11.62 12.64
CA GLY A 172 -11.09 -10.85 11.42
C GLY A 172 -10.73 -9.36 11.56
N GLY A 173 -10.23 -8.91 12.70
CA GLY A 173 -9.92 -7.50 12.93
C GLY A 173 -8.72 -7.25 13.81
N LEU A 174 -8.07 -6.11 13.57
CA LEU A 174 -6.93 -5.61 14.35
C LEU A 174 -7.11 -4.12 14.63
N THR A 175 -6.75 -3.70 15.85
CA THR A 175 -6.68 -2.28 16.22
C THR A 175 -5.26 -1.94 16.65
N ALA A 176 -4.70 -0.87 16.08
CA ALA A 176 -3.38 -0.39 16.42
C ALA A 176 -3.41 1.11 16.77
N PHE A 177 -2.69 1.48 17.83
CA PHE A 177 -2.44 2.87 18.20
C PHE A 177 -0.93 3.15 18.10
N ASN A 178 -0.60 4.22 17.39
CA ASN A 178 0.77 4.69 17.21
C ASN A 178 0.89 6.12 17.74
N LEU A 179 2.05 6.46 18.29
CA LEU A 179 2.40 7.82 18.65
C LEU A 179 3.79 8.13 18.11
N ALA A 180 3.89 9.12 17.24
CA ALA A 180 5.15 9.61 16.71
C ALA A 180 5.40 11.05 17.13
N ALA A 181 6.68 11.41 17.26
CA ALA A 181 7.15 12.77 17.46
C ALA A 181 8.21 13.09 16.39
N VAL A 182 8.01 14.16 15.64
CA VAL A 182 8.91 14.60 14.56
C VAL A 182 9.44 15.97 14.92
N TYR A 183 10.76 16.11 15.00
CA TYR A 183 11.42 17.39 15.26
C TYR A 183 12.18 17.82 14.00
N SER A 184 11.94 19.07 13.57
CA SER A 184 12.62 19.69 12.43
C SER A 184 13.66 20.68 12.92
N PHE A 185 14.91 20.54 12.51
CA PHE A 185 16.05 21.40 12.87
C PHE A 185 16.72 22.02 11.65
#